data_af2ba5d2ac4abd2b9a36b9ee61a89c92
#
_entry.id   af2ba5d2ac4abd2b9a36b9ee61a89c92
#
_cell.length_a   1.000
_cell.length_b   1.000
_cell.length_c   1.000
_cell.angle_alpha   90.00
_cell.angle_beta   90.00
_cell.angle_gamma   90.00
#
_symmetry.space_group_name_H-M   'P 1'
#
loop_
_entity.id
_entity.type
_entity.pdbx_description
1 polymer ?
#
loop_
_entity_poly.entity_id
_entity_poly.type
_entity_poly.pdbx_seq_one_letter_code
_entity_poly.pdbx_strand_id
1 'polypeptide(L)'
;RAYMFSEYFQRVGKVNLTAGIGAQYSHISIGENDDTETSSWALRPRIAASYRLNNSSQFRLSLTSRTSTPTPSQTDTGIQQIDGFQYQIGNPDLYAYNTYSIKMQYNFTFPRITGQLDGRWNRAPHAIAPFMTWEGDRLVTSFENSRGHTSWQIALSPQVDIVPGMITAKGTIRLYTAKSTGTGYAHTFRCISGDASVTATYRGFILSASYESNPSTLWGETVSRSEQLSTIMAGYRWKGFTFIGGLFMPFTRYSMGSESLNRYNTNRNVLRSSGFDRMPVVQIAYNFNWGKQKRASQKLINAEDDMQQSTAAGR
;
A
#
# COMPACT_ATOMS: atom_id res chain seq x y z
N ARG A 1 7.09 -17.41 13.74
CA ARG A 1 5.71 -17.35 13.24
C ARG A 1 5.37 -18.63 12.50
N ALA A 2 4.17 -19.18 12.74
CA ALA A 2 3.60 -20.32 12.02
C ALA A 2 2.24 -19.91 11.43
N TYR A 3 1.89 -20.41 10.25
CA TYR A 3 0.64 -20.13 9.57
C TYR A 3 0.07 -21.41 8.96
N MET A 4 -1.22 -21.65 9.20
CA MET A 4 -1.99 -22.74 8.60
C MET A 4 -3.22 -22.14 7.93
N PHE A 5 -3.56 -22.64 6.74
CA PHE A 5 -4.65 -22.10 5.94
C PHE A 5 -5.40 -23.22 5.22
N SER A 6 -6.73 -23.11 5.18
CA SER A 6 -7.61 -23.97 4.38
C SER A 6 -8.57 -23.11 3.57
N GLU A 7 -8.75 -23.46 2.31
CA GLU A 7 -9.60 -22.72 1.38
C GLU A 7 -10.51 -23.68 0.61
N TYR A 8 -11.77 -23.30 0.51
CA TYR A 8 -12.77 -23.99 -0.30
C TYR A 8 -13.17 -23.11 -1.47
N PHE A 9 -13.18 -23.68 -2.66
CA PHE A 9 -13.57 -23.01 -3.89
C PHE A 9 -14.79 -23.70 -4.50
N GLN A 10 -15.81 -22.92 -4.88
CA GLN A 10 -16.98 -23.42 -5.59
C GLN A 10 -17.38 -22.48 -6.72
N ARG A 11 -17.76 -23.06 -7.85
CA ARG A 11 -18.33 -22.35 -8.98
C ARG A 11 -19.79 -22.76 -9.16
N VAL A 12 -20.69 -21.77 -9.18
CA VAL A 12 -22.12 -21.95 -9.43
C VAL A 12 -22.54 -21.00 -10.56
N GLY A 13 -22.67 -21.54 -11.77
CA GLY A 13 -23.02 -20.76 -12.96
C GLY A 13 -22.00 -19.64 -13.24
N LYS A 14 -22.45 -18.39 -13.14
CA LYS A 14 -21.62 -17.19 -13.34
C LYS A 14 -20.92 -16.69 -12.08
N VAL A 15 -21.15 -17.35 -10.94
CA VAL A 15 -20.59 -16.97 -9.64
C VAL A 15 -19.45 -17.92 -9.28
N ASN A 16 -18.30 -17.37 -8.90
CA ASN A 16 -17.24 -18.13 -8.22
C ASN A 16 -17.19 -17.66 -6.77
N LEU A 17 -17.22 -18.60 -5.85
CA LEU A 17 -17.12 -18.35 -4.41
C LEU A 17 -15.83 -18.97 -3.89
N THR A 18 -15.16 -18.27 -3.01
CA THR A 18 -14.01 -18.75 -2.27
C THR A 18 -14.23 -18.43 -0.81
N ALA A 19 -14.13 -19.42 0.06
CA ALA A 19 -14.16 -19.23 1.50
C ALA A 19 -12.94 -19.91 2.11
N GLY A 20 -12.20 -19.21 2.92
CA GLY A 20 -10.99 -19.73 3.56
C GLY A 20 -10.89 -19.26 5.00
N ILE A 21 -10.18 -20.04 5.80
CA ILE A 21 -9.81 -19.69 7.15
C ILE A 21 -8.36 -20.04 7.38
N GLY A 22 -7.62 -19.11 7.91
CA GLY A 22 -6.24 -19.30 8.35
C GLY A 22 -6.10 -19.10 9.85
N ALA A 23 -5.16 -19.79 10.45
CA ALA A 23 -4.71 -19.55 11.82
C ALA A 23 -3.24 -19.17 11.80
N GLN A 24 -2.90 -18.08 12.44
CA GLN A 24 -1.53 -17.60 12.59
C GLN A 24 -1.14 -17.65 14.05
N TYR A 25 0.00 -18.26 14.33
CA TYR A 25 0.69 -18.17 15.61
C TYR A 25 1.89 -17.24 15.46
N SER A 26 2.02 -16.29 16.35
CA SER A 26 3.18 -15.39 16.43
C SER A 26 3.76 -15.45 17.83
N HIS A 27 5.07 -15.66 17.92
CA HIS A 27 5.83 -15.58 19.13
C HIS A 27 6.95 -14.53 18.94
N ILE A 28 7.08 -13.63 19.86
CA ILE A 28 8.08 -12.56 19.89
C ILE A 28 8.77 -12.64 21.25
N SER A 29 10.09 -12.76 21.23
CA SER A 29 10.96 -12.70 22.41
C SER A 29 11.91 -11.50 22.24
N ILE A 30 12.09 -10.70 23.25
CA ILE A 30 12.92 -9.49 23.28
C ILE A 30 13.84 -9.57 24.47
N GLY A 31 15.17 -9.51 24.21
CA GLY A 31 16.22 -9.55 25.22
C GLY A 31 17.08 -10.82 25.17
N GLU A 32 18.28 -10.75 25.71
CA GLU A 32 19.22 -11.90 25.80
C GLU A 32 18.77 -12.95 26.80
N ASN A 33 17.87 -12.59 27.73
CA ASN A 33 17.42 -13.45 28.84
C ASN A 33 15.89 -13.71 28.82
N ASP A 34 15.21 -13.64 27.66
CA ASP A 34 13.78 -13.85 27.55
C ASP A 34 12.88 -12.97 28.45
N ASP A 35 13.33 -11.77 28.77
CA ASP A 35 12.65 -10.88 29.73
C ASP A 35 11.25 -10.43 29.29
N THR A 36 10.93 -10.51 28.01
CA THR A 36 9.58 -10.21 27.49
C THR A 36 9.19 -11.14 26.35
N GLU A 37 8.36 -12.12 26.66
CA GLU A 37 7.76 -13.02 25.68
C GLU A 37 6.30 -12.66 25.40
N THR A 38 5.95 -12.50 24.14
CA THR A 38 4.57 -12.29 23.73
C THR A 38 4.17 -13.32 22.68
N SER A 39 3.16 -14.12 23.00
CA SER A 39 2.58 -15.09 22.08
C SER A 39 1.16 -14.69 21.73
N SER A 40 0.81 -14.77 20.47
CA SER A 40 -0.53 -14.44 19.99
C SER A 40 -1.03 -15.41 18.93
N TRP A 41 -2.30 -15.77 19.03
CA TRP A 41 -3.05 -16.49 18.01
C TRP A 41 -4.01 -15.55 17.29
N ALA A 42 -4.11 -15.68 15.97
CA ALA A 42 -5.02 -14.89 15.18
C ALA A 42 -5.71 -15.75 14.13
N LEU A 43 -7.03 -15.59 14.03
CA LEU A 43 -7.83 -16.16 12.96
C LEU A 43 -7.88 -15.18 11.78
N ARG A 44 -7.66 -15.68 10.57
CA ARG A 44 -7.61 -14.91 9.33
C ARG A 44 -8.67 -15.43 8.34
N PRO A 45 -9.95 -15.07 8.52
CA PRO A 45 -11.00 -15.41 7.58
C PRO A 45 -10.78 -14.68 6.25
N ARG A 46 -11.09 -15.38 5.16
CA ARG A 46 -11.11 -14.85 3.81
C ARG A 46 -12.37 -15.32 3.09
N ILE A 47 -13.11 -14.39 2.55
CA ILE A 47 -14.26 -14.68 1.70
C ILE A 47 -14.10 -13.87 0.42
N ALA A 48 -14.26 -14.49 -0.73
CA ALA A 48 -14.29 -13.79 -2.00
C ALA A 48 -15.42 -14.34 -2.87
N ALA A 49 -16.08 -13.44 -3.57
CA ALA A 49 -17.08 -13.75 -4.55
C ALA A 49 -16.78 -12.99 -5.85
N SER A 50 -16.88 -13.66 -6.98
CA SER A 50 -16.81 -12.98 -8.27
C SER A 50 -18.02 -13.36 -9.10
N TYR A 51 -18.62 -12.37 -9.73
CA TYR A 51 -19.79 -12.51 -10.58
C TYR A 51 -19.51 -11.94 -11.96
N ARG A 52 -19.61 -12.79 -12.99
CA ARG A 52 -19.49 -12.37 -14.37
C ARG A 52 -20.86 -11.92 -14.88
N LEU A 53 -21.07 -10.60 -15.01
CA LEU A 53 -22.32 -10.06 -15.56
C LEU A 53 -22.49 -10.51 -17.01
N ASN A 54 -21.45 -10.26 -17.81
CA ASN A 54 -21.36 -10.59 -19.24
C ASN A 54 -19.88 -10.79 -19.63
N ASN A 55 -19.60 -10.93 -20.93
CA ASN A 55 -18.22 -11.12 -21.42
C ASN A 55 -17.33 -9.90 -21.22
N SER A 56 -17.92 -8.72 -21.02
CA SER A 56 -17.22 -7.43 -20.91
C SER A 56 -17.19 -6.89 -19.48
N SER A 57 -17.87 -7.54 -18.52
CA SER A 57 -18.03 -6.97 -17.19
C SER A 57 -18.01 -8.03 -16.10
N GLN A 58 -17.21 -7.78 -15.08
CA GLN A 58 -17.07 -8.66 -13.92
C GLN A 58 -17.07 -7.84 -12.63
N PHE A 59 -17.81 -8.30 -11.67
CA PHE A 59 -17.81 -7.79 -10.30
C PHE A 59 -17.08 -8.77 -9.38
N ARG A 60 -16.30 -8.25 -8.45
CA ARG A 60 -15.62 -9.03 -7.41
C ARG A 60 -15.80 -8.34 -6.06
N LEU A 61 -16.13 -9.11 -5.06
CA LEU A 61 -16.17 -8.72 -3.65
C LEU A 61 -15.20 -9.61 -2.88
N SER A 62 -14.42 -9.02 -2.00
CA SER A 62 -13.58 -9.80 -1.08
C SER A 62 -13.59 -9.18 0.31
N LEU A 63 -13.63 -10.05 1.31
CA LEU A 63 -13.45 -9.75 2.70
C LEU A 63 -12.23 -10.51 3.19
N THR A 64 -11.31 -9.80 3.82
CA THR A 64 -10.07 -10.37 4.37
C THR A 64 -9.81 -9.81 5.75
N SER A 65 -9.16 -10.60 6.59
CA SER A 65 -8.65 -10.13 7.88
C SER A 65 -7.15 -10.34 7.92
N ARG A 66 -6.42 -9.35 8.43
CA ARG A 66 -4.97 -9.37 8.62
C ARG A 66 -4.65 -9.01 10.05
N THR A 67 -3.78 -9.78 10.68
CA THR A 67 -3.28 -9.50 12.03
C THR A 67 -1.95 -8.81 11.98
N SER A 68 -1.80 -7.76 12.76
CA SER A 68 -0.55 -7.04 13.00
C SER A 68 -0.15 -7.20 14.46
N THR A 69 1.09 -7.61 14.69
CA THR A 69 1.69 -7.76 16.04
C THR A 69 2.52 -6.52 16.36
N PRO A 70 2.69 -6.17 17.64
CA PRO A 70 3.64 -5.14 18.03
C PRO A 70 5.04 -5.45 17.49
N THR A 71 5.82 -4.42 17.22
CA THR A 71 7.23 -4.56 16.86
C THR A 71 8.10 -4.45 18.14
N PRO A 72 9.33 -5.00 18.15
CA PRO A 72 10.24 -4.85 19.29
C PRO A 72 10.41 -3.39 19.73
N SER A 73 10.59 -2.47 18.81
CA SER A 73 10.73 -1.04 19.12
C SER A 73 9.47 -0.39 19.72
N GLN A 74 8.30 -1.00 19.56
CA GLN A 74 7.05 -0.52 20.17
C GLN A 74 6.84 -1.05 21.60
N THR A 75 7.48 -2.16 21.93
CA THR A 75 7.36 -2.82 23.25
C THR A 75 8.58 -2.62 24.15
N ASP A 76 9.71 -2.16 23.60
CA ASP A 76 10.94 -1.90 24.33
C ASP A 76 10.73 -0.78 25.35
N THR A 77 10.92 -1.09 26.63
CA THR A 77 10.81 -0.14 27.76
C THR A 77 12.04 0.74 27.94
N GLY A 78 13.08 0.54 27.13
CA GLY A 78 14.27 1.41 27.13
C GLY A 78 13.90 2.84 26.72
N ILE A 79 14.32 3.80 27.53
CA ILE A 79 14.09 5.22 27.25
C ILE A 79 15.04 5.69 26.16
N GLN A 80 14.51 6.11 25.03
CA GLN A 80 15.26 6.73 23.93
C GLN A 80 15.11 8.25 24.00
N GLN A 81 16.19 8.96 24.22
CA GLN A 81 16.19 10.42 24.14
C GLN A 81 16.24 10.85 22.67
N ILE A 82 15.22 11.58 22.20
CA ILE A 82 15.14 12.12 20.85
C ILE A 82 15.81 13.49 20.78
N ASP A 83 15.53 14.34 21.76
CA ASP A 83 16.19 15.64 21.95
C ASP A 83 16.19 16.06 23.43
N GLY A 84 16.52 17.32 23.74
CA GLY A 84 16.63 17.81 25.11
C GLY A 84 15.33 17.71 25.93
N PHE A 85 14.18 17.62 25.30
CA PHE A 85 12.85 17.63 25.91
C PHE A 85 11.98 16.45 25.49
N GLN A 86 12.35 15.73 24.43
CA GLN A 86 11.55 14.64 23.85
C GLN A 86 12.19 13.28 24.10
N TYR A 87 11.38 12.36 24.58
CA TYR A 87 11.75 10.99 24.87
C TYR A 87 10.78 10.04 24.19
N GLN A 88 11.24 8.87 23.84
CA GLN A 88 10.41 7.76 23.38
C GLN A 88 10.60 6.55 24.27
N ILE A 89 9.49 5.91 24.64
CA ILE A 89 9.44 4.69 25.41
C ILE A 89 8.41 3.75 24.80
N GLY A 90 8.74 2.48 24.62
CA GLY A 90 7.77 1.48 24.17
C GLY A 90 6.78 1.12 25.27
N ASN A 91 5.74 0.36 24.88
CA ASN A 91 4.70 -0.11 25.79
C ASN A 91 4.65 -1.65 25.72
N PRO A 92 5.06 -2.37 26.78
CA PRO A 92 5.05 -3.84 26.82
C PRO A 92 3.63 -4.43 26.84
N ASP A 93 2.61 -3.66 27.21
CA ASP A 93 1.22 -4.10 27.28
C ASP A 93 0.50 -4.10 25.92
N LEU A 94 1.22 -3.80 24.84
CA LEU A 94 0.65 -3.83 23.50
C LEU A 94 0.29 -5.26 23.09
N TYR A 95 -0.89 -5.39 22.51
CA TYR A 95 -1.37 -6.65 21.95
C TYR A 95 -1.61 -6.57 20.44
N ALA A 96 -1.63 -7.73 19.79
CA ALA A 96 -1.91 -7.86 18.37
C ALA A 96 -3.34 -7.40 18.03
N TYR A 97 -3.51 -6.75 16.89
CA TYR A 97 -4.81 -6.31 16.40
C TYR A 97 -5.10 -6.81 14.99
N ASN A 98 -6.38 -6.88 14.64
CA ASN A 98 -6.83 -7.27 13.32
C ASN A 98 -7.24 -6.06 12.49
N THR A 99 -6.87 -6.06 11.22
CA THR A 99 -7.40 -5.16 10.20
C THR A 99 -8.35 -5.95 9.32
N TYR A 100 -9.60 -5.53 9.29
CA TYR A 100 -10.63 -6.06 8.40
C TYR A 100 -10.70 -5.21 7.16
N SER A 101 -10.69 -5.86 5.99
CA SER A 101 -10.74 -5.19 4.69
C SER A 101 -11.88 -5.76 3.86
N ILE A 102 -12.74 -4.87 3.35
CA ILE A 102 -13.72 -5.18 2.31
C ILE A 102 -13.27 -4.49 1.05
N LYS A 103 -13.06 -5.24 -0.01
CA LYS A 103 -12.72 -4.71 -1.33
C LYS A 103 -13.82 -5.09 -2.32
N MET A 104 -14.36 -4.10 -3.01
CA MET A 104 -15.28 -4.22 -4.13
C MET A 104 -14.56 -3.79 -5.39
N GLN A 105 -14.73 -4.53 -6.48
CA GLN A 105 -14.04 -4.28 -7.72
C GLN A 105 -15.00 -4.56 -8.89
N TYR A 106 -15.14 -3.59 -9.76
CA TYR A 106 -15.89 -3.73 -11.00
C TYR A 106 -14.95 -3.50 -12.17
N ASN A 107 -14.75 -4.53 -12.99
CA ASN A 107 -13.95 -4.47 -14.20
C ASN A 107 -14.90 -4.35 -15.40
N PHE A 108 -14.56 -3.48 -16.34
CA PHE A 108 -15.30 -3.31 -17.58
C PHE A 108 -14.35 -3.25 -18.77
N THR A 109 -14.82 -3.80 -19.90
CA THR A 109 -14.08 -3.84 -21.16
C THR A 109 -15.01 -3.53 -22.29
N PHE A 110 -14.83 -2.38 -22.93
CA PHE A 110 -15.48 -1.94 -24.17
C PHE A 110 -14.44 -1.90 -25.29
N PRO A 111 -14.83 -1.75 -26.55
CA PRO A 111 -13.90 -1.86 -27.69
C PRO A 111 -12.67 -0.95 -27.62
N ARG A 112 -12.77 0.22 -26.99
CA ARG A 112 -11.68 1.20 -26.86
C ARG A 112 -11.41 1.64 -25.43
N ILE A 113 -12.23 1.23 -24.49
CA ILE A 113 -12.17 1.66 -23.11
C ILE A 113 -12.21 0.42 -22.23
N THR A 114 -11.15 0.20 -21.48
CA THR A 114 -11.14 -0.77 -20.40
C THR A 114 -10.95 -0.05 -19.09
N GLY A 115 -11.34 -0.64 -17.99
CA GLY A 115 -11.10 0.00 -16.72
C GLY A 115 -11.63 -0.77 -15.55
N GLN A 116 -11.38 -0.17 -14.39
CA GLN A 116 -11.71 -0.73 -13.11
C GLN A 116 -12.23 0.36 -12.18
N LEU A 117 -13.31 0.07 -11.49
CA LEU A 117 -13.78 0.84 -10.35
C LEU A 117 -13.54 0.00 -9.09
N ASP A 118 -12.76 0.53 -8.16
CA ASP A 118 -12.44 -0.09 -6.87
C ASP A 118 -13.07 0.68 -5.73
N GLY A 119 -13.68 -0.02 -4.80
CA GLY A 119 -14.05 0.46 -3.49
C GLY A 119 -13.30 -0.36 -2.43
N ARG A 120 -12.70 0.29 -1.44
CA ARG A 120 -12.06 -0.38 -0.32
C ARG A 120 -12.49 0.27 0.98
N TRP A 121 -12.86 -0.56 1.93
CA TRP A 121 -13.05 -0.18 3.31
C TRP A 121 -12.12 -0.98 4.19
N ASN A 122 -11.43 -0.30 5.10
CA ASN A 122 -10.59 -0.95 6.10
C ASN A 122 -11.00 -0.47 7.48
N ARG A 123 -11.00 -1.38 8.44
CA ARG A 123 -11.18 -1.08 9.84
C ARG A 123 -10.18 -1.87 10.68
N ALA A 124 -9.43 -1.16 11.49
CA ALA A 124 -8.49 -1.71 12.45
C ALA A 124 -8.91 -1.25 13.85
N PRO A 125 -9.80 -1.99 14.55
CA PRO A 125 -10.03 -1.73 15.97
C PRO A 125 -8.73 -2.02 16.72
N HIS A 126 -8.44 -1.21 17.72
CA HIS A 126 -7.22 -1.33 18.55
C HIS A 126 -5.92 -1.28 17.76
N ALA A 127 -5.90 -0.52 16.64
CA ALA A 127 -4.68 -0.29 15.87
C ALA A 127 -3.58 0.29 16.76
N ILE A 128 -2.38 -0.26 16.68
CA ILE A 128 -1.24 0.30 17.40
C ILE A 128 -0.87 1.64 16.76
N ALA A 129 -0.88 2.69 17.57
CA ALA A 129 -0.55 4.03 17.15
C ALA A 129 0.32 4.73 18.20
N PRO A 130 1.24 5.60 17.80
CA PRO A 130 1.97 6.44 18.74
C PRO A 130 1.00 7.46 19.36
N PHE A 131 1.22 7.78 20.61
CA PHE A 131 0.60 8.91 21.29
C PHE A 131 1.65 9.68 22.09
N MET A 132 1.39 10.95 22.35
CA MET A 132 2.29 11.82 23.10
C MET A 132 1.60 12.35 24.34
N THR A 133 2.34 12.42 25.45
CA THR A 133 1.89 12.98 26.71
C THR A 133 3.01 13.77 27.36
N TRP A 134 2.64 14.74 28.23
CA TRP A 134 3.61 15.42 29.09
C TRP A 134 3.78 14.66 30.39
N GLU A 135 5.02 14.40 30.75
CA GLU A 135 5.43 13.84 32.05
C GLU A 135 6.40 14.83 32.71
N GLY A 136 5.85 15.67 33.61
CA GLY A 136 6.58 16.79 34.15
C GLY A 136 6.93 17.84 33.09
N ASP A 137 8.22 18.04 32.84
CA ASP A 137 8.77 18.96 31.83
C ASP A 137 9.18 18.26 30.50
N ARG A 138 8.86 16.97 30.37
CA ARG A 138 9.26 16.14 29.24
C ARG A 138 8.08 15.72 28.38
N LEU A 139 8.25 15.81 27.07
CA LEU A 139 7.30 15.27 26.11
C LEU A 139 7.68 13.80 25.83
N VAL A 140 6.81 12.88 26.23
CA VAL A 140 7.03 11.45 26.07
C VAL A 140 6.15 10.92 24.94
N THR A 141 6.78 10.28 23.96
CA THR A 141 6.12 9.51 22.91
C THR A 141 6.08 8.04 23.32
N SER A 142 4.91 7.45 23.35
CA SER A 142 4.71 6.02 23.59
C SER A 142 3.74 5.44 22.57
N PHE A 143 3.34 4.18 22.74
CA PHE A 143 2.44 3.47 21.85
C PHE A 143 1.23 2.93 22.60
N GLU A 144 0.07 2.94 21.95
CA GLU A 144 -1.17 2.42 22.50
C GLU A 144 -1.90 1.54 21.48
N ASN A 145 -2.71 0.61 21.97
CA ASN A 145 -3.78 0.04 21.18
C ASN A 145 -4.93 1.06 21.14
N SER A 146 -4.95 1.89 20.10
CA SER A 146 -5.84 3.02 19.93
C SER A 146 -7.32 2.60 19.89
N ARG A 147 -8.25 3.56 19.96
CA ARG A 147 -9.70 3.28 19.82
C ARG A 147 -10.09 2.82 18.43
N GLY A 148 -9.22 3.01 17.45
CA GLY A 148 -9.30 2.42 16.12
C GLY A 148 -9.02 3.36 14.97
N HIS A 149 -8.82 2.71 13.84
CA HIS A 149 -8.62 3.37 12.54
C HIS A 149 -9.65 2.82 11.55
N THR A 150 -10.25 3.71 10.77
CA THR A 150 -11.17 3.34 9.68
C THR A 150 -10.82 4.16 8.44
N SER A 151 -10.74 3.51 7.29
CA SER A 151 -10.49 4.22 6.03
C SER A 151 -11.40 3.73 4.91
N TRP A 152 -11.72 4.64 3.99
CA TRP A 152 -12.45 4.40 2.75
C TRP A 152 -11.61 4.90 1.58
N GLN A 153 -11.61 4.15 0.52
CA GLN A 153 -11.00 4.55 -0.74
C GLN A 153 -11.91 4.14 -1.89
N ILE A 154 -12.12 5.07 -2.82
CA ILE A 154 -12.75 4.79 -4.11
C ILE A 154 -11.75 5.19 -5.18
N ALA A 155 -11.52 4.33 -6.16
CA ALA A 155 -10.61 4.60 -7.27
C ALA A 155 -11.26 4.20 -8.59
N LEU A 156 -11.17 5.07 -9.59
CA LEU A 156 -11.56 4.81 -10.96
C LEU A 156 -10.30 4.83 -11.83
N SER A 157 -10.03 3.72 -12.52
CA SER A 157 -8.83 3.52 -13.34
C SER A 157 -9.19 3.17 -14.78
N PRO A 158 -9.55 4.15 -15.63
CA PRO A 158 -9.80 3.92 -17.06
C PRO A 158 -8.49 3.79 -17.84
N GLN A 159 -8.54 2.99 -18.89
CA GLN A 159 -7.59 2.96 -19.99
C GLN A 159 -8.36 3.18 -21.30
N VAL A 160 -7.87 4.06 -22.12
CA VAL A 160 -8.48 4.42 -23.41
C VAL A 160 -7.47 4.20 -24.52
N ASP A 161 -7.84 3.40 -25.53
CA ASP A 161 -7.08 3.25 -26.76
C ASP A 161 -7.51 4.37 -27.73
N ILE A 162 -6.81 5.51 -27.66
CA ILE A 162 -7.09 6.71 -28.45
C ILE A 162 -6.93 6.37 -29.94
N VAL A 163 -5.80 5.75 -30.28
CA VAL A 163 -5.54 5.17 -31.59
C VAL A 163 -5.22 3.70 -31.36
N PRO A 164 -6.12 2.77 -31.73
CA PRO A 164 -5.93 1.34 -31.47
C PRO A 164 -4.57 0.84 -31.95
N GLY A 165 -3.84 0.16 -31.05
CA GLY A 165 -2.52 -0.37 -31.33
C GLY A 165 -1.39 0.67 -31.41
N MET A 166 -1.68 1.97 -31.28
CA MET A 166 -0.67 3.02 -31.36
C MET A 166 -0.63 3.92 -30.13
N ILE A 167 -1.77 4.48 -29.69
CA ILE A 167 -1.81 5.46 -28.61
C ILE A 167 -2.79 5.01 -27.53
N THR A 168 -2.28 4.79 -26.33
CA THR A 168 -3.06 4.41 -25.16
C THR A 168 -2.88 5.46 -24.06
N ALA A 169 -3.98 5.92 -23.50
CA ALA A 169 -3.99 6.74 -22.29
C ALA A 169 -4.52 5.92 -21.10
N LYS A 170 -3.90 6.08 -19.94
CA LYS A 170 -4.34 5.51 -18.67
C LYS A 170 -4.43 6.62 -17.64
N GLY A 171 -5.35 6.48 -16.71
CA GLY A 171 -5.42 7.38 -15.59
C GLY A 171 -6.08 6.69 -14.40
N THR A 172 -5.83 7.22 -13.21
CA THR A 172 -6.49 6.80 -11.98
C THR A 172 -6.85 8.03 -11.17
N ILE A 173 -8.06 8.10 -10.69
CA ILE A 173 -8.49 9.09 -9.69
C ILE A 173 -8.85 8.31 -8.43
N ARG A 174 -8.29 8.74 -7.29
CA ARG A 174 -8.50 8.12 -5.98
C ARG A 174 -9.07 9.15 -5.02
N LEU A 175 -10.17 8.81 -4.39
CA LEU A 175 -10.76 9.52 -3.26
C LEU A 175 -10.46 8.70 -2.01
N TYR A 176 -9.80 9.30 -1.04
CA TYR A 176 -9.44 8.66 0.21
C TYR A 176 -9.98 9.47 1.38
N THR A 177 -10.56 8.79 2.36
CA THR A 177 -10.91 9.37 3.65
C THR A 177 -10.56 8.38 4.76
N ALA A 178 -10.03 8.88 5.86
CA ALA A 178 -9.70 8.08 7.02
C ALA A 178 -10.09 8.82 8.31
N LYS A 179 -10.46 8.03 9.31
CA LYS A 179 -10.66 8.49 10.69
C LYS A 179 -9.77 7.66 11.61
N SER A 180 -8.99 8.33 12.43
CA SER A 180 -8.14 7.72 13.46
C SER A 180 -8.51 8.30 14.82
N THR A 181 -8.69 7.42 15.82
CA THR A 181 -9.13 7.82 17.17
C THR A 181 -8.28 7.09 18.19
N GLY A 182 -7.71 7.81 19.11
CA GLY A 182 -6.87 7.29 20.20
C GLY A 182 -7.07 8.07 21.48
N THR A 183 -6.11 7.99 22.37
CA THR A 183 -6.13 8.71 23.65
C THR A 183 -5.90 10.18 23.42
N GLY A 184 -6.95 10.98 23.67
CA GLY A 184 -6.90 12.44 23.54
C GLY A 184 -6.97 12.99 22.13
N TYR A 185 -7.20 12.16 21.11
CA TYR A 185 -7.34 12.63 19.71
C TYR A 185 -8.43 11.92 18.91
N ALA A 186 -8.97 12.63 17.92
CA ALA A 186 -9.83 12.09 16.89
C ALA A 186 -9.64 12.90 15.61
N HIS A 187 -8.91 12.35 14.66
CA HIS A 187 -8.59 13.02 13.39
C HIS A 187 -9.37 12.42 12.24
N THR A 188 -9.82 13.28 11.33
CA THR A 188 -10.40 12.89 10.05
C THR A 188 -9.57 13.52 8.94
N PHE A 189 -9.15 12.72 7.99
CA PHE A 189 -8.33 13.15 6.86
C PHE A 189 -9.01 12.78 5.55
N ARG A 190 -8.90 13.65 4.55
CA ARG A 190 -9.41 13.43 3.20
C ARG A 190 -8.35 13.81 2.18
N CYS A 191 -8.22 13.01 1.13
CA CYS A 191 -7.26 13.26 0.07
C CYS A 191 -7.87 12.84 -1.28
N ILE A 192 -7.59 13.65 -2.29
CA ILE A 192 -7.80 13.29 -3.69
C ILE A 192 -6.42 13.16 -4.31
N SER A 193 -6.16 12.03 -4.96
CA SER A 193 -4.92 11.79 -5.68
C SER A 193 -5.20 11.14 -7.01
N GLY A 194 -4.24 11.16 -7.91
CA GLY A 194 -4.41 10.54 -9.21
C GLY A 194 -3.10 10.42 -9.97
N ASP A 195 -3.15 9.58 -10.97
CA ASP A 195 -2.10 9.39 -11.95
C ASP A 195 -2.67 9.45 -13.36
N ALA A 196 -1.86 9.87 -14.30
CA ALA A 196 -2.17 9.84 -15.72
C ALA A 196 -0.91 9.46 -16.51
N SER A 197 -1.10 8.66 -17.54
CA SER A 197 -0.03 8.33 -18.49
C SER A 197 -0.56 8.21 -19.90
N VAL A 198 0.27 8.60 -20.85
CA VAL A 198 0.02 8.40 -22.29
C VAL A 198 1.23 7.69 -22.86
N THR A 199 0.97 6.63 -23.62
CA THR A 199 2.01 5.88 -24.32
C THR A 199 1.65 5.80 -25.80
N ALA A 200 2.59 6.20 -26.65
CA ALA A 200 2.50 6.04 -28.09
C ALA A 200 3.54 5.04 -28.57
N THR A 201 3.14 4.11 -29.44
CA THR A 201 4.03 3.12 -30.05
C THR A 201 3.81 3.08 -31.56
N TYR A 202 4.88 3.19 -32.32
CA TYR A 202 4.82 3.13 -33.78
C TYR A 202 6.10 2.55 -34.36
N ARG A 203 6.03 1.45 -35.10
CA ARG A 203 7.17 0.81 -35.80
C ARG A 203 8.41 0.62 -34.91
N GLY A 204 8.22 0.21 -33.65
CA GLY A 204 9.31 0.03 -32.70
C GLY A 204 9.65 1.26 -31.86
N PHE A 205 9.24 2.44 -32.25
CA PHE A 205 9.35 3.64 -31.41
C PHE A 205 8.35 3.62 -30.27
N ILE A 206 8.77 4.09 -29.13
CA ILE A 206 7.95 4.21 -27.91
C ILE A 206 8.14 5.64 -27.41
N LEU A 207 7.04 6.32 -27.13
CA LEU A 207 7.03 7.61 -26.43
C LEU A 207 6.04 7.49 -25.28
N SER A 208 6.44 7.85 -24.09
CA SER A 208 5.56 7.86 -22.92
C SER A 208 5.76 9.11 -22.08
N ALA A 209 4.66 9.59 -21.53
CA ALA A 209 4.65 10.61 -20.49
C ALA A 209 3.76 10.16 -19.35
N SER A 210 4.18 10.37 -18.11
CA SER A 210 3.39 10.05 -16.94
C SER A 210 3.49 11.11 -15.86
N TYR A 211 2.45 11.19 -15.07
CA TYR A 211 2.36 12.03 -13.88
C TYR A 211 1.61 11.28 -12.79
N GLU A 212 2.12 11.34 -11.57
CA GLU A 212 1.49 10.82 -10.37
C GLU A 212 1.51 11.91 -9.28
N SER A 213 0.34 12.20 -8.70
CA SER A 213 0.21 13.11 -7.57
C SER A 213 0.57 12.39 -6.26
N ASN A 214 0.88 13.16 -5.21
CA ASN A 214 1.19 12.63 -3.88
C ASN A 214 -0.04 11.96 -3.25
N PRO A 215 -0.19 10.64 -3.24
CA PRO A 215 -1.17 10.01 -2.38
C PRO A 215 -0.77 10.22 -0.92
N SER A 216 -1.76 10.55 -0.09
CA SER A 216 -1.54 10.81 1.32
C SER A 216 -2.46 9.93 2.16
N THR A 217 -1.97 9.47 3.31
CA THR A 217 -2.69 8.56 4.22
C THR A 217 -2.56 9.03 5.65
N LEU A 218 -3.59 8.78 6.45
CA LEU A 218 -3.60 9.04 7.88
C LEU A 218 -3.37 7.73 8.64
N TRP A 219 -2.51 7.76 9.66
CA TRP A 219 -2.38 6.69 10.65
C TRP A 219 -2.06 7.30 12.02
N GLY A 220 -2.85 6.96 13.05
CA GLY A 220 -2.75 7.64 14.33
C GLY A 220 -3.00 9.13 14.17
N GLU A 221 -2.04 9.92 14.56
CA GLU A 221 -1.97 11.37 14.39
C GLU A 221 -1.02 11.82 13.26
N THR A 222 -0.55 10.88 12.43
CA THR A 222 0.41 11.18 11.37
C THR A 222 -0.23 11.07 9.99
N VAL A 223 -0.10 12.12 9.20
CA VAL A 223 -0.40 12.13 7.77
C VAL A 223 0.90 11.89 7.01
N SER A 224 0.98 10.76 6.31
CA SER A 224 2.10 10.45 5.43
C SER A 224 1.77 10.85 3.99
N ARG A 225 2.68 11.55 3.33
CA ARG A 225 2.58 11.98 1.93
C ARG A 225 3.60 11.20 1.11
N SER A 226 3.14 10.40 0.17
CA SER A 226 4.01 9.67 -0.75
C SER A 226 4.63 10.61 -1.79
N GLU A 227 5.47 10.06 -2.61
CA GLU A 227 6.17 10.79 -3.67
C GLU A 227 5.21 11.34 -4.73
N GLN A 228 5.57 12.47 -5.32
CA GLN A 228 4.99 12.98 -6.54
C GLN A 228 5.98 12.69 -7.67
N LEU A 229 5.52 12.04 -8.72
CA LEU A 229 6.39 11.56 -9.79
C LEU A 229 5.92 12.08 -11.16
N SER A 230 6.87 12.38 -12.03
CA SER A 230 6.59 12.63 -13.44
C SER A 230 7.72 12.10 -14.31
N THR A 231 7.39 11.62 -15.51
CA THR A 231 8.39 11.12 -16.46
C THR A 231 8.02 11.48 -17.89
N ILE A 232 9.05 11.69 -18.73
CA ILE A 232 8.94 11.65 -20.18
C ILE A 232 10.01 10.72 -20.69
N MET A 233 9.62 9.69 -21.45
CA MET A 233 10.53 8.67 -21.95
C MET A 233 10.32 8.48 -23.45
N ALA A 234 11.39 8.33 -24.20
CA ALA A 234 11.39 7.94 -25.59
C ALA A 234 12.27 6.70 -25.76
N GLY A 235 11.87 5.78 -26.62
CA GLY A 235 12.63 4.54 -26.78
C GLY A 235 12.43 3.92 -28.15
N TYR A 236 13.25 2.91 -28.43
CA TYR A 236 13.20 2.12 -29.65
C TYR A 236 13.49 0.63 -29.37
N ARG A 237 12.68 -0.24 -29.99
CA ARG A 237 12.87 -1.70 -29.94
C ARG A 237 13.51 -2.19 -31.21
N TRP A 238 14.61 -2.95 -31.08
CA TRP A 238 15.32 -3.53 -32.20
C TRP A 238 15.88 -4.90 -31.84
N LYS A 239 15.46 -5.95 -32.56
CA LYS A 239 15.98 -7.32 -32.43
C LYS A 239 16.17 -7.83 -30.99
N GLY A 240 15.16 -7.65 -30.13
CA GLY A 240 15.23 -8.07 -28.72
C GLY A 240 15.81 -7.01 -27.79
N PHE A 241 16.50 -6.01 -28.29
CA PHE A 241 16.92 -4.84 -27.53
C PHE A 241 15.79 -3.84 -27.37
N THR A 242 15.72 -3.20 -26.23
CA THR A 242 14.89 -2.03 -25.97
C THR A 242 15.78 -0.93 -25.39
N PHE A 243 15.89 0.18 -26.12
CA PHE A 243 16.61 1.37 -25.70
C PHE A 243 15.57 2.39 -25.23
N ILE A 244 15.74 2.94 -24.05
CA ILE A 244 14.86 3.98 -23.49
C ILE A 244 15.73 5.07 -22.93
N GLY A 245 15.42 6.31 -23.28
CA GLY A 245 16.02 7.50 -22.70
C GLY A 245 14.95 8.53 -22.39
N GLY A 246 15.21 9.38 -21.40
CA GLY A 246 14.24 10.41 -21.05
C GLY A 246 14.59 11.20 -19.82
N LEU A 247 13.60 11.85 -19.28
CA LEU A 247 13.71 12.68 -18.09
C LEU A 247 12.82 12.18 -16.98
N PHE A 248 13.40 12.02 -15.82
CA PHE A 248 12.70 11.85 -14.56
C PHE A 248 12.43 13.24 -13.96
N MET A 249 11.24 13.45 -13.41
CA MET A 249 10.78 14.72 -12.83
C MET A 249 10.86 15.93 -13.77
N PRO A 250 10.41 15.85 -15.04
CA PRO A 250 10.45 17.00 -15.94
C PRO A 250 9.49 18.12 -15.57
N PHE A 251 8.35 17.79 -14.94
CA PHE A 251 7.26 18.74 -14.65
C PHE A 251 7.12 19.08 -13.18
N THR A 252 7.70 18.29 -12.29
CA THR A 252 7.49 18.38 -10.85
C THR A 252 8.82 18.36 -10.12
N ARG A 253 8.81 18.73 -8.85
CA ARG A 253 9.95 18.55 -7.96
C ARG A 253 9.71 17.37 -7.06
N TYR A 254 10.74 16.56 -6.86
CA TYR A 254 10.65 15.43 -5.93
C TYR A 254 10.32 15.93 -4.53
N SER A 255 9.23 15.43 -3.98
CA SER A 255 8.85 15.74 -2.62
C SER A 255 8.07 14.59 -1.99
N MET A 256 8.41 14.25 -0.77
CA MET A 256 7.69 13.34 0.11
C MET A 256 7.70 13.91 1.53
N GLY A 257 6.88 13.38 2.42
CA GLY A 257 6.93 13.90 3.78
C GLY A 257 5.88 13.34 4.71
N SER A 258 5.86 13.89 5.90
CA SER A 258 4.88 13.59 6.92
C SER A 258 4.46 14.85 7.67
N GLU A 259 3.27 14.80 8.24
CA GLU A 259 2.70 15.88 9.06
C GLU A 259 2.10 15.26 10.32
N SER A 260 2.54 15.71 11.47
CA SER A 260 1.98 15.36 12.76
C SER A 260 0.79 16.28 13.06
N LEU A 261 -0.34 15.69 13.37
CA LEU A 261 -1.56 16.39 13.81
C LEU A 261 -1.66 16.42 15.34
N ASN A 262 -0.60 15.99 16.04
CA ASN A 262 -0.58 15.95 17.49
C ASN A 262 -0.61 17.37 18.07
N ARG A 263 -1.44 17.60 19.09
CA ARG A 263 -1.64 18.92 19.74
C ARG A 263 -0.41 19.45 20.46
N TYR A 264 0.51 18.56 20.88
CA TYR A 264 1.72 18.95 21.61
C TYR A 264 2.92 19.14 20.70
N ASN A 265 2.96 18.41 19.56
CA ASN A 265 4.04 18.48 18.60
C ASN A 265 3.48 18.47 17.17
N THR A 266 2.94 19.60 16.77
CA THR A 266 2.55 19.82 15.37
C THR A 266 3.82 20.04 14.56
N ASN A 267 4.17 19.05 13.74
CA ASN A 267 5.38 19.08 12.93
C ASN A 267 5.05 18.69 11.49
N ARG A 268 5.68 19.34 10.53
CA ARG A 268 5.58 19.01 9.12
C ARG A 268 6.98 18.82 8.55
N ASN A 269 7.30 17.58 8.25
CA ASN A 269 8.54 17.19 7.60
C ASN A 269 8.31 17.06 6.08
N VAL A 270 9.10 17.78 5.28
CA VAL A 270 9.05 17.68 3.82
C VAL A 270 10.48 17.48 3.32
N LEU A 271 10.72 16.28 2.80
CA LEU A 271 11.94 15.98 2.07
C LEU A 271 11.80 16.46 0.62
N ARG A 272 12.67 17.33 0.18
CA ARG A 272 12.80 17.77 -1.20
C ARG A 272 14.21 17.46 -1.68
N SER A 273 14.32 16.90 -2.88
CA SER A 273 15.62 16.60 -3.47
C SER A 273 15.69 17.23 -4.87
N SER A 274 16.59 18.19 -5.04
CA SER A 274 16.86 18.81 -6.35
C SER A 274 17.67 17.90 -7.27
N GLY A 275 18.36 16.89 -6.72
CA GLY A 275 19.14 15.94 -7.51
C GLY A 275 18.30 15.06 -8.43
N PHE A 276 17.00 14.93 -8.17
CA PHE A 276 16.07 14.21 -9.03
C PHE A 276 15.34 15.10 -10.04
N ASP A 277 15.45 16.42 -9.90
CA ASP A 277 14.77 17.37 -10.78
C ASP A 277 15.38 17.30 -12.19
N ARG A 278 14.57 16.96 -13.20
CA ARG A 278 14.99 16.84 -14.61
C ARG A 278 16.15 15.88 -14.81
N MET A 279 16.22 14.81 -13.99
CA MET A 279 17.30 13.83 -14.06
C MET A 279 17.21 13.03 -15.37
N PRO A 280 18.27 13.00 -16.21
CA PRO A 280 18.29 12.17 -17.39
C PRO A 280 18.39 10.69 -16.99
N VAL A 281 17.62 9.85 -17.67
CA VAL A 281 17.61 8.40 -17.45
C VAL A 281 17.83 7.71 -18.78
N VAL A 282 18.72 6.70 -18.79
CA VAL A 282 18.95 5.82 -19.93
C VAL A 282 18.84 4.38 -19.45
N GLN A 283 18.08 3.58 -20.18
CA GLN A 283 17.90 2.16 -19.92
C GLN A 283 18.10 1.38 -21.20
N ILE A 284 18.88 0.30 -21.12
CA ILE A 284 19.04 -0.67 -22.21
C ILE A 284 18.63 -2.03 -21.65
N ALA A 285 17.63 -2.66 -22.27
CA ALA A 285 17.17 -3.99 -21.91
C ALA A 285 17.29 -4.92 -23.10
N TYR A 286 17.72 -6.15 -22.86
CA TYR A 286 17.77 -7.21 -23.86
C TYR A 286 16.94 -8.38 -23.41
N ASN A 287 15.93 -8.74 -24.20
CA ASN A 287 15.07 -9.88 -23.95
C ASN A 287 15.52 -11.05 -24.82
N PHE A 288 15.98 -12.11 -24.20
CA PHE A 288 16.25 -13.37 -24.88
C PHE A 288 15.37 -14.46 -24.28
N ASN A 289 14.81 -15.29 -25.14
CA ASN A 289 14.05 -16.46 -24.74
C ASN A 289 14.82 -17.71 -25.18
N TRP A 290 15.17 -18.55 -24.23
CA TRP A 290 15.79 -19.84 -24.51
C TRP A 290 14.95 -20.95 -23.89
N GLY A 291 14.68 -21.99 -24.69
CA GLY A 291 13.93 -23.17 -24.27
C GLY A 291 12.44 -23.16 -24.63
N LYS A 292 11.77 -24.29 -24.40
CA LYS A 292 10.31 -24.43 -24.62
C LYS A 292 9.56 -23.74 -23.49
N GLN A 293 8.70 -22.77 -23.82
CA GLN A 293 7.78 -22.16 -22.86
C GLN A 293 6.79 -23.25 -22.37
N LYS A 294 6.96 -23.71 -21.14
CA LYS A 294 5.93 -24.48 -20.45
C LYS A 294 4.98 -23.49 -19.77
N ARG A 295 3.68 -23.66 -19.98
CA ARG A 295 2.67 -22.93 -19.17
C ARG A 295 2.92 -23.26 -17.71
N ALA A 296 3.34 -22.28 -16.93
CA ALA A 296 3.38 -22.43 -15.49
C ALA A 296 1.96 -22.64 -14.96
N SER A 297 1.76 -23.67 -14.15
CA SER A 297 0.51 -23.82 -13.40
C SER A 297 0.38 -22.60 -12.50
N GLN A 298 -0.78 -21.97 -12.48
CA GLN A 298 -1.05 -20.88 -11.53
C GLN A 298 -0.95 -21.46 -10.12
N LYS A 299 0.04 -21.02 -9.35
CA LYS A 299 0.07 -21.28 -7.91
C LYS A 299 -1.14 -20.58 -7.28
N LEU A 300 -2.01 -21.35 -6.64
CA LEU A 300 -3.19 -20.84 -5.93
C LEU A 300 -2.83 -20.10 -4.62
N ILE A 301 -1.59 -20.19 -4.18
CA ILE A 301 -1.09 -19.55 -2.96
C ILE A 301 -0.36 -18.24 -3.36
N ASN A 302 -0.95 -17.11 -3.06
CA ASN A 302 -0.28 -15.79 -3.16
C ASN A 302 0.66 -15.63 -1.96
N ALA A 303 1.93 -15.94 -2.14
CA ALA A 303 3.00 -15.65 -1.17
C ALA A 303 3.35 -14.14 -1.10
N GLU A 304 2.79 -13.31 -2.00
CA GLU A 304 3.10 -11.87 -2.07
C GLU A 304 2.60 -11.06 -0.86
N ASP A 305 1.54 -11.52 -0.19
CA ASP A 305 1.04 -10.85 1.03
C ASP A 305 2.00 -10.97 2.23
N ASP A 306 2.87 -11.97 2.24
CA ASP A 306 3.82 -12.18 3.35
C ASP A 306 5.16 -11.44 3.14
N MET A 307 5.56 -11.16 1.90
CA MET A 307 6.83 -10.44 1.62
C MET A 307 6.75 -8.93 1.90
N GLN A 308 5.59 -8.30 1.81
CA GLN A 308 5.45 -6.87 2.14
C GLN A 308 5.62 -6.56 3.64
N GLN A 309 5.51 -7.55 4.52
CA GLN A 309 5.77 -7.34 5.96
C GLN A 309 7.24 -7.32 6.33
N SER A 310 8.11 -8.01 5.59
CA SER A 310 9.54 -8.07 5.90
C SER A 310 10.30 -6.80 5.48
N THR A 311 9.81 -6.08 4.47
CA THR A 311 10.43 -4.82 3.99
C THR A 311 10.06 -3.59 4.79
N ALA A 312 8.93 -3.60 5.50
CA ALA A 312 8.52 -2.48 6.36
C ALA A 312 9.17 -2.49 7.76
N ALA A 313 9.77 -3.62 8.17
CA ALA A 313 10.45 -3.77 9.47
C ALA A 313 11.96 -3.47 9.43
N GLY A 314 12.50 -3.07 8.28
CA GLY A 314 13.94 -2.89 8.03
C GLY A 314 14.35 -1.47 7.62
N ARG A 315 13.61 -0.43 8.00
CA ARG A 315 14.06 0.97 7.81
C ARG A 315 13.58 1.85 8.95
#